data_ecb1e24d0c15e714f05b5f9c01bed55c
#
_entry.id   ecb1e24d0c15e714f05b5f9c01bed55c
#
_cell.length_a   1.000
_cell.length_b   1.000
_cell.length_c   1.000
_cell.angle_alpha   90.00
_cell.angle_beta   90.00
_cell.angle_gamma   90.00
#
_symmetry.space_group_name_H-M   'P 1'
#
loop_
_entity.id
_entity.type
_entity.pdbx_description
1 polymer ?
#
loop_
_entity_poly.entity_id
_entity_poly.type
_entity_poly.pdbx_seq_one_letter_code
_entity_poly.pdbx_strand_id
1 'polypeptide(L)'
;MIYAELAGGLGNQMFIYAFARALGLRCGEPVTLLDRQDWRDGAPAHTVCALDALNISPDVKIIADAGFAKAHLPRRNAAKALMIKYEQRRGLMARDWQPFETRCAPALNALGLHFATDGYTPARRGHARDFLAWGYFQSERYFADFAPIIKEELRAKAAPAGPYAAQITAAAYPVCVHLRRGDYQKPENAILQVCTPDYYARAVAAVRDEHPDAALFVFSDDIDWAREHLDTAGLPAVFLPRGEAVADLAFMQLCHGFVLSNSTYSWWAQYLAPAPDKQTWAPDKWYAHTKKTALYQDGWQLIKTSPSGQAVTAGD
;
A
#
# COMPACT_ATOMS: atom_id res chain seq x y z
N MET A 1 3.88 -14.34 -21.57
CA MET A 1 2.77 -13.95 -20.65
C MET A 1 3.33 -13.60 -19.28
N ILE A 2 2.73 -12.61 -18.62
CA ILE A 2 3.15 -12.13 -17.29
C ILE A 2 2.18 -12.64 -16.26
N TYR A 3 2.70 -13.26 -15.21
CA TYR A 3 1.96 -13.71 -14.03
C TYR A 3 2.45 -12.94 -12.81
N ALA A 4 1.54 -12.51 -11.91
CA ALA A 4 1.90 -11.92 -10.63
C ALA A 4 1.04 -12.53 -9.51
N GLU A 5 1.67 -12.92 -8.40
CA GLU A 5 0.96 -13.50 -7.26
C GLU A 5 0.41 -12.37 -6.37
N LEU A 6 -0.91 -12.38 -6.12
CA LEU A 6 -1.56 -11.46 -5.20
C LEU A 6 -1.20 -11.80 -3.75
N ALA A 7 -0.97 -10.77 -2.95
CA ALA A 7 -0.59 -10.88 -1.55
C ALA A 7 -1.06 -9.67 -0.72
N GLY A 8 -1.38 -9.91 0.56
CA GLY A 8 -1.75 -8.87 1.50
C GLY A 8 -3.12 -8.22 1.26
N GLY A 9 -3.39 -7.11 1.93
CA GLY A 9 -4.63 -6.36 1.81
C GLY A 9 -4.73 -5.55 0.51
N LEU A 10 -5.85 -4.85 0.32
CA LEU A 10 -6.19 -4.11 -0.90
C LEU A 10 -5.04 -3.21 -1.38
N GLY A 11 -4.40 -2.42 -0.50
CA GLY A 11 -3.30 -1.53 -0.91
C GLY A 11 -2.11 -2.28 -1.53
N ASN A 12 -1.77 -3.47 -1.02
CA ASN A 12 -0.73 -4.32 -1.60
C ASN A 12 -1.19 -4.92 -2.93
N GLN A 13 -2.43 -5.39 -3.01
CA GLN A 13 -3.02 -5.92 -4.25
C GLN A 13 -3.01 -4.87 -5.37
N MET A 14 -3.30 -3.62 -5.05
CA MET A 14 -3.23 -2.49 -5.99
C MET A 14 -1.81 -2.24 -6.50
N PHE A 15 -0.78 -2.31 -5.64
CA PHE A 15 0.62 -2.21 -6.08
C PHE A 15 1.03 -3.37 -7.00
N ILE A 16 0.62 -4.60 -6.66
CA ILE A 16 0.90 -5.77 -7.50
C ILE A 16 0.20 -5.65 -8.85
N TYR A 17 -1.06 -5.21 -8.86
CA TYR A 17 -1.80 -4.92 -10.08
C TYR A 17 -1.09 -3.86 -10.92
N ALA A 18 -0.78 -2.70 -10.34
CA ALA A 18 -0.16 -1.58 -11.03
C ALA A 18 1.19 -1.97 -11.66
N PHE A 19 2.03 -2.70 -10.92
CA PHE A 19 3.27 -3.25 -11.43
C PHE A 19 3.05 -4.19 -12.63
N ALA A 20 2.20 -5.21 -12.46
CA ALA A 20 1.97 -6.23 -13.48
C ALA A 20 1.34 -5.62 -14.75
N ARG A 21 0.36 -4.73 -14.57
CA ARG A 21 -0.31 -4.00 -15.65
C ARG A 21 0.68 -3.12 -16.43
N ALA A 22 1.48 -2.31 -15.74
CA ALA A 22 2.48 -1.46 -16.37
C ALA A 22 3.54 -2.28 -17.13
N LEU A 23 3.99 -3.41 -16.55
CA LEU A 23 4.90 -4.31 -17.23
C LEU A 23 4.25 -4.92 -18.48
N GLY A 24 2.99 -5.33 -18.39
CA GLY A 24 2.20 -5.84 -19.51
C GLY A 24 2.07 -4.81 -20.65
N LEU A 25 1.71 -3.58 -20.32
CA LEU A 25 1.62 -2.48 -21.29
C LEU A 25 2.96 -2.18 -21.96
N ARG A 26 4.05 -2.15 -21.18
CA ARG A 26 5.41 -1.88 -21.69
C ARG A 26 5.90 -2.97 -22.65
N CYS A 27 5.49 -4.21 -22.43
CA CYS A 27 5.92 -5.36 -23.21
C CYS A 27 4.92 -5.79 -24.28
N GLY A 28 3.71 -5.24 -24.33
CA GLY A 28 2.62 -5.71 -25.19
C GLY A 28 2.18 -7.14 -24.85
N GLU A 29 2.25 -7.54 -23.56
CA GLU A 29 1.94 -8.90 -23.12
C GLU A 29 0.71 -8.94 -22.21
N PRO A 30 -0.12 -10.01 -22.32
CA PRO A 30 -1.23 -10.21 -21.41
C PRO A 30 -0.75 -10.50 -19.98
N VAL A 31 -1.56 -10.09 -19.01
CA VAL A 31 -1.30 -10.22 -17.57
C VAL A 31 -2.31 -11.17 -16.94
N THR A 32 -1.83 -12.02 -16.06
CA THR A 32 -2.67 -12.87 -15.20
C THR A 32 -2.23 -12.72 -13.75
N LEU A 33 -3.15 -12.30 -12.90
CA LEU A 33 -2.95 -12.25 -11.44
C LEU A 33 -3.35 -13.59 -10.84
N LEU A 34 -2.49 -14.12 -9.99
CA LEU A 34 -2.68 -15.40 -9.33
C LEU A 34 -3.19 -15.15 -7.90
N ASP A 35 -4.48 -15.34 -7.70
CA ASP A 35 -5.10 -15.25 -6.40
C ASP A 35 -4.97 -16.57 -5.66
N ARG A 36 -3.94 -16.65 -4.82
CA ARG A 36 -3.62 -17.83 -4.05
C ARG A 36 -4.56 -17.97 -2.87
N GLN A 37 -5.56 -18.82 -3.01
CA GLN A 37 -6.53 -19.12 -1.94
C GLN A 37 -5.97 -20.04 -0.85
N ASP A 38 -4.95 -20.85 -1.15
CA ASP A 38 -4.36 -21.86 -0.26
C ASP A 38 -3.72 -21.29 1.03
N TRP A 39 -3.26 -20.05 1.01
CA TRP A 39 -2.70 -19.40 2.20
C TRP A 39 -3.68 -18.47 2.91
N ARG A 40 -4.93 -18.42 2.43
CA ARG A 40 -6.02 -17.65 3.02
C ARG A 40 -6.83 -18.42 4.05
N ASP A 41 -6.69 -19.75 4.11
CA ASP A 41 -7.32 -20.56 5.14
C ASP A 41 -6.83 -20.09 6.52
N GLY A 42 -7.72 -19.41 7.26
CA GLY A 42 -7.39 -18.74 8.52
C GLY A 42 -6.76 -17.35 8.39
N ALA A 43 -6.57 -16.81 7.18
CA ALA A 43 -6.08 -15.45 6.97
C ALA A 43 -7.16 -14.40 7.29
N PRO A 44 -6.75 -13.18 7.71
CA PRO A 44 -7.69 -12.11 7.98
C PRO A 44 -8.54 -11.75 6.76
N ALA A 45 -9.82 -11.42 6.95
CA ALA A 45 -10.77 -11.07 5.88
C ALA A 45 -10.26 -9.97 4.93
N HIS A 46 -9.42 -9.04 5.42
CA HIS A 46 -8.87 -7.95 4.62
C HIS A 46 -7.85 -8.42 3.55
N THR A 47 -7.46 -9.69 3.54
CA THR A 47 -6.56 -10.27 2.51
C THR A 47 -7.31 -10.91 1.35
N VAL A 48 -8.64 -10.95 1.38
CA VAL A 48 -9.46 -11.39 0.24
C VAL A 48 -9.24 -10.45 -0.95
N CYS A 49 -9.24 -10.99 -2.16
CA CYS A 49 -9.11 -10.18 -3.37
C CYS A 49 -10.31 -9.23 -3.49
N ALA A 50 -10.02 -7.93 -3.56
CA ALA A 50 -11.04 -6.89 -3.68
C ALA A 50 -10.87 -6.06 -4.98
N LEU A 51 -9.99 -6.51 -5.88
CA LEU A 51 -9.73 -5.80 -7.15
C LEU A 51 -10.95 -5.76 -8.08
N ASP A 52 -11.84 -6.74 -7.98
CA ASP A 52 -13.07 -6.78 -8.81
C ASP A 52 -14.03 -5.63 -8.54
N ALA A 53 -13.95 -4.96 -7.39
CA ALA A 53 -14.71 -3.75 -7.09
C ALA A 53 -14.09 -2.47 -7.70
N LEU A 54 -12.90 -2.58 -8.31
CA LEU A 54 -12.22 -1.51 -9.04
C LEU A 54 -12.42 -1.66 -10.55
N ASN A 55 -12.19 -0.58 -11.32
CA ASN A 55 -12.30 -0.55 -12.79
C ASN A 55 -11.11 -1.23 -13.48
N ILE A 56 -10.60 -2.33 -12.92
CA ILE A 56 -9.45 -3.03 -13.50
C ILE A 56 -9.67 -3.39 -14.97
N SER A 57 -8.59 -3.37 -15.75
CA SER A 57 -8.65 -3.68 -17.17
C SER A 57 -9.21 -5.09 -17.43
N PRO A 58 -10.11 -5.26 -18.40
CA PRO A 58 -10.58 -6.59 -18.83
C PRO A 58 -9.48 -7.46 -19.45
N ASP A 59 -8.35 -6.85 -19.86
CA ASP A 59 -7.17 -7.57 -20.37
C ASP A 59 -6.37 -8.25 -19.26
N VAL A 60 -6.63 -7.90 -17.98
CA VAL A 60 -6.00 -8.53 -16.81
C VAL A 60 -6.92 -9.62 -16.27
N LYS A 61 -6.45 -10.85 -16.31
CA LYS A 61 -7.19 -12.00 -15.77
C LYS A 61 -6.81 -12.22 -14.31
N ILE A 62 -7.79 -12.57 -13.47
CA ILE A 62 -7.55 -13.05 -12.10
C ILE A 62 -7.90 -14.53 -12.07
N ILE A 63 -6.94 -15.36 -11.66
CA ILE A 63 -7.13 -16.81 -11.52
C ILE A 63 -7.10 -17.15 -10.02
N ALA A 64 -8.22 -17.64 -9.52
CA ALA A 64 -8.34 -18.16 -8.16
C ALA A 64 -7.86 -19.63 -8.12
N ASP A 65 -6.56 -19.83 -8.32
CA ASP A 65 -5.95 -21.17 -8.34
C ASP A 65 -4.65 -21.20 -7.52
N ALA A 66 -4.73 -21.88 -6.39
CA ALA A 66 -3.62 -22.05 -5.46
C ALA A 66 -2.42 -22.82 -6.03
N GLY A 67 -2.64 -23.72 -6.96
CA GLY A 67 -1.62 -24.63 -7.50
C GLY A 67 -0.98 -24.16 -8.80
N PHE A 68 -1.50 -23.10 -9.44
CA PHE A 68 -1.14 -22.72 -10.80
C PHE A 68 0.37 -22.52 -11.00
N ALA A 69 1.01 -21.71 -10.18
CA ALA A 69 2.43 -21.42 -10.31
C ALA A 69 3.30 -22.67 -10.16
N LYS A 70 2.92 -23.59 -9.26
CA LYS A 70 3.63 -24.86 -9.06
C LYS A 70 3.47 -25.80 -10.26
N ALA A 71 2.28 -25.88 -10.83
CA ALA A 71 1.97 -26.77 -11.96
C ALA A 71 2.53 -26.25 -13.29
N HIS A 72 2.38 -24.95 -13.58
CA HIS A 72 2.67 -24.37 -14.89
C HIS A 72 4.00 -23.63 -14.97
N LEU A 73 4.55 -23.18 -13.84
CA LEU A 73 5.79 -22.42 -13.74
C LEU A 73 6.80 -23.08 -12.78
N PRO A 74 7.05 -24.41 -12.83
CA PRO A 74 7.74 -25.14 -11.76
C PRO A 74 9.15 -24.59 -11.47
N ARG A 75 9.94 -24.27 -12.50
CA ARG A 75 11.30 -23.74 -12.32
C ARG A 75 11.31 -22.37 -11.64
N ARG A 76 10.38 -21.48 -12.01
CA ARG A 76 10.25 -20.13 -11.44
C ARG A 76 9.73 -20.21 -10.00
N ASN A 77 8.76 -21.08 -9.77
CA ASN A 77 8.23 -21.33 -8.44
C ASN A 77 9.29 -21.92 -7.49
N ALA A 78 10.15 -22.81 -7.97
CA ALA A 78 11.27 -23.33 -7.18
C ALA A 78 12.30 -22.23 -6.86
N ALA A 79 12.69 -21.42 -7.83
CA ALA A 79 13.59 -20.29 -7.61
C ALA A 79 13.01 -19.27 -6.61
N LYS A 80 11.72 -18.93 -6.74
CA LYS A 80 10.99 -18.10 -5.77
C LYS A 80 11.06 -18.70 -4.36
N ALA A 81 10.77 -19.99 -4.22
CA ALA A 81 10.79 -20.67 -2.91
C ALA A 81 12.19 -20.64 -2.27
N LEU A 82 13.26 -20.76 -3.06
CA LEU A 82 14.63 -20.63 -2.57
C LEU A 82 14.93 -19.22 -2.06
N MET A 83 14.50 -18.18 -2.79
CA MET A 83 14.65 -16.78 -2.37
C MET A 83 13.91 -16.52 -1.06
N ILE A 84 12.63 -16.89 -0.96
CA ILE A 84 11.82 -16.75 0.25
C ILE A 84 12.50 -17.44 1.44
N LYS A 85 12.92 -18.71 1.26
CA LYS A 85 13.58 -19.47 2.33
C LYS A 85 14.91 -18.85 2.76
N TYR A 86 15.66 -18.27 1.83
CA TYR A 86 16.90 -17.59 2.13
C TYR A 86 16.65 -16.33 2.99
N GLU A 87 15.70 -15.48 2.58
CA GLU A 87 15.38 -14.25 3.31
C GLU A 87 14.75 -14.52 4.68
N GLN A 88 13.84 -15.51 4.76
CA GLN A 88 13.24 -15.93 6.04
C GLN A 88 14.30 -16.40 7.05
N ARG A 89 15.30 -17.21 6.59
CA ARG A 89 16.39 -17.67 7.46
C ARG A 89 17.32 -16.56 7.94
N ARG A 90 17.37 -15.45 7.23
CA ARG A 90 18.22 -14.29 7.52
C ARG A 90 17.47 -13.14 8.18
N GLY A 91 16.16 -13.31 8.49
CA GLY A 91 15.32 -12.31 9.12
C GLY A 91 14.66 -11.36 8.11
N LEU A 92 13.59 -11.82 7.48
CA LEU A 92 12.86 -11.10 6.44
C LEU A 92 12.52 -9.66 6.82
N MET A 93 12.02 -9.45 8.03
CA MET A 93 11.57 -8.11 8.49
C MET A 93 12.70 -7.27 9.11
N ALA A 94 13.85 -7.88 9.42
CA ALA A 94 14.94 -7.22 10.15
C ALA A 94 15.98 -6.54 9.26
N ARG A 95 15.86 -6.65 7.94
CA ARG A 95 16.85 -6.18 6.98
C ARG A 95 16.22 -5.47 5.79
N ASP A 96 17.00 -4.60 5.17
CA ASP A 96 16.72 -4.06 3.83
C ASP A 96 17.23 -5.06 2.79
N TRP A 97 16.33 -5.75 2.10
CA TRP A 97 16.64 -6.77 1.09
C TRP A 97 16.86 -6.20 -0.30
N GLN A 98 16.44 -4.97 -0.53
CA GLN A 98 16.48 -4.34 -1.86
C GLN A 98 17.87 -4.38 -2.53
N PRO A 99 19.01 -4.17 -1.83
CA PRO A 99 20.34 -4.29 -2.48
C PRO A 99 20.67 -5.73 -2.93
N PHE A 100 20.26 -6.74 -2.15
CA PHE A 100 20.44 -8.15 -2.51
C PHE A 100 19.52 -8.55 -3.67
N GLU A 101 18.25 -8.21 -3.61
CA GLU A 101 17.27 -8.47 -4.66
C GLU A 101 17.68 -7.81 -5.98
N THR A 102 18.14 -6.56 -5.94
CA THR A 102 18.65 -5.84 -7.12
C THR A 102 19.84 -6.53 -7.76
N ARG A 103 20.76 -7.07 -6.94
CA ARG A 103 21.92 -7.85 -7.43
C ARG A 103 21.50 -9.16 -8.10
N CYS A 104 20.50 -9.84 -7.54
CA CYS A 104 19.98 -11.11 -8.08
C CYS A 104 19.04 -10.91 -9.30
N ALA A 105 18.42 -9.76 -9.43
CA ALA A 105 17.38 -9.49 -10.42
C ALA A 105 17.79 -9.81 -11.87
N PRO A 106 19.01 -9.49 -12.39
CA PRO A 106 19.35 -9.82 -13.77
C PRO A 106 19.28 -11.33 -14.06
N ALA A 107 19.83 -12.16 -13.15
CA ALA A 107 19.80 -13.62 -13.31
C ALA A 107 18.38 -14.19 -13.16
N LEU A 108 17.63 -13.73 -12.17
CA LEU A 108 16.24 -14.15 -11.95
C LEU A 108 15.33 -13.73 -13.12
N ASN A 109 15.48 -12.50 -13.62
CA ASN A 109 14.69 -12.02 -14.77
C ASN A 109 15.02 -12.82 -16.05
N ALA A 110 16.26 -13.24 -16.27
CA ALA A 110 16.63 -14.12 -17.38
C ALA A 110 15.94 -15.49 -17.28
N LEU A 111 15.74 -16.00 -16.06
CA LEU A 111 14.95 -17.22 -15.78
C LEU A 111 13.43 -17.00 -15.90
N GLY A 112 12.96 -15.77 -16.08
CA GLY A 112 11.56 -15.40 -16.11
C GLY A 112 10.93 -15.26 -14.72
N LEU A 113 11.71 -14.91 -13.69
CA LEU A 113 11.25 -14.58 -12.35
C LEU A 113 11.66 -13.16 -11.99
N HIS A 114 10.71 -12.34 -11.55
CA HIS A 114 11.02 -11.09 -10.85
C HIS A 114 10.63 -11.23 -9.38
N PHE A 115 11.61 -10.99 -8.50
CA PHE A 115 11.44 -11.14 -7.05
C PHE A 115 11.85 -9.82 -6.39
N ALA A 116 10.89 -9.16 -5.72
CA ALA A 116 11.12 -7.88 -5.04
C ALA A 116 10.17 -7.72 -3.85
N THR A 117 10.68 -7.93 -2.66
CA THR A 117 9.93 -7.74 -1.40
C THR A 117 10.04 -6.31 -0.89
N ASP A 118 11.15 -5.65 -1.15
CA ASP A 118 11.48 -4.33 -0.61
C ASP A 118 11.84 -3.33 -1.71
N GLY A 119 11.44 -2.07 -1.50
CA GLY A 119 11.88 -0.93 -2.29
C GLY A 119 11.60 -1.08 -3.78
N TYR A 120 12.52 -0.55 -4.59
CA TYR A 120 12.44 -0.60 -6.04
C TYR A 120 13.59 -1.42 -6.63
N THR A 121 13.26 -2.52 -7.25
CA THR A 121 14.19 -3.37 -8.01
C THR A 121 13.77 -3.35 -9.49
N PRO A 122 14.62 -2.89 -10.43
CA PRO A 122 14.24 -2.80 -11.84
C PRO A 122 13.83 -4.15 -12.42
N ALA A 123 12.60 -4.23 -12.93
CA ALA A 123 12.09 -5.41 -13.63
C ALA A 123 12.46 -5.34 -15.11
N ARG A 124 13.09 -6.39 -15.63
CA ARG A 124 13.40 -6.53 -17.03
C ARG A 124 12.78 -7.81 -17.57
N ARG A 125 11.88 -7.67 -18.53
CA ARG A 125 11.31 -8.82 -19.24
C ARG A 125 12.38 -9.47 -20.10
N GLY A 126 12.85 -10.65 -19.68
CA GLY A 126 13.79 -11.46 -20.46
C GLY A 126 13.10 -12.24 -21.57
N HIS A 127 13.85 -13.10 -22.26
CA HIS A 127 13.36 -13.93 -23.38
C HIS A 127 12.55 -15.16 -22.94
N ALA A 128 12.37 -15.40 -21.65
CA ALA A 128 11.58 -16.51 -21.15
C ALA A 128 10.13 -16.37 -21.62
N ARG A 129 9.50 -17.47 -22.09
CA ARG A 129 8.12 -17.49 -22.60
C ARG A 129 7.14 -16.91 -21.58
N ASP A 130 7.29 -17.30 -20.34
CA ASP A 130 6.44 -16.88 -19.23
C ASP A 130 7.28 -16.19 -18.16
N PHE A 131 6.68 -15.22 -17.47
CA PHE A 131 7.34 -14.40 -16.47
C PHE A 131 6.49 -14.41 -15.21
N LEU A 132 7.07 -14.81 -14.08
CA LEU A 132 6.45 -14.79 -12.77
C LEU A 132 6.98 -13.60 -11.98
N ALA A 133 6.10 -12.77 -11.46
CA ALA A 133 6.44 -11.71 -10.52
C ALA A 133 5.97 -12.09 -9.11
N TRP A 134 6.83 -11.91 -8.12
CA TRP A 134 6.55 -12.14 -6.73
C TRP A 134 7.13 -11.03 -5.86
N GLY A 135 6.27 -10.40 -5.06
CA GLY A 135 6.62 -9.29 -4.18
C GLY A 135 5.48 -8.30 -4.04
N TYR A 136 5.74 -7.19 -3.36
CA TYR A 136 4.74 -6.14 -3.12
C TYR A 136 4.84 -4.96 -4.08
N PHE A 137 6.00 -4.74 -4.71
CA PHE A 137 6.25 -3.70 -5.72
C PHE A 137 5.83 -2.29 -5.25
N GLN A 138 6.09 -1.97 -3.99
CA GLN A 138 5.64 -0.76 -3.32
C GLN A 138 6.50 0.46 -3.73
N SER A 139 6.37 0.87 -5.00
CA SER A 139 7.00 2.07 -5.55
C SER A 139 6.26 2.54 -6.78
N GLU A 140 5.98 3.83 -6.88
CA GLU A 140 5.41 4.45 -8.09
C GLU A 140 6.31 4.25 -9.32
N ARG A 141 7.63 4.13 -9.12
CA ARG A 141 8.61 3.94 -10.20
C ARG A 141 8.33 2.72 -11.09
N TYR A 142 7.56 1.76 -10.63
CA TYR A 142 7.17 0.59 -11.42
C TYR A 142 6.14 0.91 -12.51
N PHE A 143 5.30 1.91 -12.28
CA PHE A 143 4.14 2.21 -13.14
C PHE A 143 3.99 3.70 -13.50
N ALA A 144 4.96 4.56 -13.15
CA ALA A 144 4.90 6.01 -13.39
C ALA A 144 4.62 6.34 -14.87
N ASP A 145 5.21 5.60 -15.82
CA ASP A 145 5.01 5.80 -17.27
C ASP A 145 3.55 5.61 -17.71
N PHE A 146 2.77 4.86 -16.92
CA PHE A 146 1.36 4.53 -17.16
C PHE A 146 0.43 5.05 -16.06
N ALA A 147 0.89 5.99 -15.25
CA ALA A 147 0.13 6.51 -14.10
C ALA A 147 -1.31 6.94 -14.45
N PRO A 148 -1.60 7.63 -15.56
CA PRO A 148 -2.98 7.99 -15.91
C PRO A 148 -3.88 6.77 -16.10
N ILE A 149 -3.39 5.72 -16.77
CA ILE A 149 -4.13 4.46 -17.00
C ILE A 149 -4.36 3.76 -15.66
N ILE A 150 -3.31 3.61 -14.85
CA ILE A 150 -3.37 2.93 -13.55
C ILE A 150 -4.33 3.66 -12.60
N LYS A 151 -4.32 5.00 -12.58
CA LYS A 151 -5.24 5.77 -11.76
C LYS A 151 -6.69 5.56 -12.15
N GLU A 152 -7.00 5.48 -13.44
CA GLU A 152 -8.35 5.23 -13.91
C GLU A 152 -8.80 3.78 -13.62
N GLU A 153 -7.93 2.80 -13.88
CA GLU A 153 -8.22 1.38 -13.65
C GLU A 153 -8.39 1.06 -12.14
N LEU A 154 -7.73 1.80 -11.23
CA LEU A 154 -7.83 1.60 -9.79
C LEU A 154 -8.90 2.44 -9.09
N ARG A 155 -9.76 3.13 -9.82
CA ARG A 155 -10.96 3.76 -9.27
C ARG A 155 -12.01 2.71 -8.90
N ALA A 156 -12.77 3.00 -7.84
CA ALA A 156 -13.93 2.20 -7.47
C ALA A 156 -14.98 2.23 -8.59
N LYS A 157 -15.60 1.09 -8.89
CA LYS A 157 -16.74 1.01 -9.82
C LYS A 157 -17.95 1.81 -9.35
N ALA A 158 -18.20 1.79 -8.03
CA ALA A 158 -19.25 2.57 -7.41
C ALA A 158 -18.69 3.90 -6.91
N ALA A 159 -19.27 5.01 -7.35
CA ALA A 159 -18.94 6.32 -6.82
C ALA A 159 -19.36 6.43 -5.34
N PRO A 160 -18.59 7.12 -4.48
CA PRO A 160 -18.99 7.36 -3.11
C PRO A 160 -20.26 8.23 -3.08
N ALA A 161 -21.27 7.82 -2.30
CA ALA A 161 -22.56 8.48 -2.22
C ALA A 161 -23.08 8.52 -0.77
N GLY A 162 -24.17 9.27 -0.55
CA GLY A 162 -24.79 9.36 0.76
C GLY A 162 -24.27 10.49 1.63
N PRO A 163 -24.65 10.53 2.93
CA PRO A 163 -24.42 11.67 3.79
C PRO A 163 -22.94 11.98 4.02
N TYR A 164 -22.07 10.98 4.11
CA TYR A 164 -20.64 11.19 4.29
C TYR A 164 -19.97 11.81 3.06
N ALA A 165 -20.36 11.36 1.83
CA ALA A 165 -19.85 11.99 0.61
C ALA A 165 -20.25 13.46 0.55
N ALA A 166 -21.50 13.77 0.89
CA ALA A 166 -21.99 15.14 0.91
C ALA A 166 -21.25 16.00 1.95
N GLN A 167 -20.99 15.47 3.15
CA GLN A 167 -20.23 16.18 4.19
C GLN A 167 -18.79 16.45 3.76
N ILE A 168 -18.10 15.46 3.19
CA ILE A 168 -16.72 15.63 2.69
C ILE A 168 -16.67 16.70 1.61
N THR A 169 -17.59 16.61 0.62
CA THR A 169 -17.61 17.54 -0.52
C THR A 169 -18.02 18.96 -0.12
N ALA A 170 -18.81 19.13 0.95
CA ALA A 170 -19.23 20.44 1.45
C ALA A 170 -18.18 21.11 2.37
N ALA A 171 -17.20 20.40 2.84
CA ALA A 171 -16.15 20.95 3.71
C ALA A 171 -15.24 21.91 2.93
N ALA A 172 -14.84 23.02 3.54
CA ALA A 172 -13.96 24.00 2.92
C ALA A 172 -12.59 23.39 2.56
N TYR A 173 -12.00 22.64 3.49
CA TYR A 173 -10.80 21.86 3.26
C TYR A 173 -10.94 20.47 3.94
N PRO A 174 -11.43 19.46 3.22
CA PRO A 174 -11.62 18.12 3.78
C PRO A 174 -10.27 17.39 3.90
N VAL A 175 -9.98 16.87 5.10
CA VAL A 175 -8.74 16.16 5.42
C VAL A 175 -9.05 14.72 5.82
N CYS A 176 -8.55 13.77 5.06
CA CYS A 176 -8.56 12.36 5.41
C CYS A 176 -7.51 12.07 6.49
N VAL A 177 -7.92 11.57 7.63
CA VAL A 177 -7.01 11.05 8.67
C VAL A 177 -7.16 9.54 8.72
N HIS A 178 -6.14 8.80 8.30
CA HIS A 178 -6.18 7.34 8.32
C HIS A 178 -5.35 6.78 9.47
N LEU A 179 -6.01 6.06 10.39
CA LEU A 179 -5.38 5.35 11.49
C LEU A 179 -5.38 3.84 11.21
N ARG A 180 -4.20 3.22 11.15
CA ARG A 180 -4.05 1.77 11.04
C ARG A 180 -3.58 1.20 12.37
N ARG A 181 -4.37 0.31 12.94
CA ARG A 181 -4.10 -0.32 14.25
C ARG A 181 -4.17 -1.85 14.16
N GLY A 182 -5.31 -2.42 14.02
CA GLY A 182 -5.64 -3.83 13.86
C GLY A 182 -4.48 -4.80 14.03
N ASP A 183 -4.03 -5.37 12.93
CA ASP A 183 -2.89 -6.29 12.89
C ASP A 183 -1.54 -5.65 13.27
N TYR A 184 -1.40 -4.30 13.18
CA TYR A 184 -0.18 -3.60 13.58
C TYR A 184 0.06 -3.64 15.09
N GLN A 185 -0.97 -3.86 15.91
CA GLN A 185 -0.84 -3.96 17.37
C GLN A 185 -0.29 -5.32 17.84
N LYS A 186 -0.17 -6.30 16.94
CA LYS A 186 0.38 -7.60 17.26
C LYS A 186 1.89 -7.52 17.49
N PRO A 187 2.46 -8.26 18.48
CA PRO A 187 3.90 -8.23 18.78
C PRO A 187 4.80 -8.56 17.57
N GLU A 188 4.39 -9.48 16.72
CA GLU A 188 5.11 -9.85 15.51
C GLU A 188 5.20 -8.72 14.47
N ASN A 189 4.33 -7.71 14.58
CA ASN A 189 4.27 -6.55 13.71
C ASN A 189 4.81 -5.27 14.38
N ALA A 190 5.57 -5.39 15.47
CA ALA A 190 6.13 -4.23 16.21
C ALA A 190 6.92 -3.26 15.30
N ILE A 191 7.55 -3.75 14.25
CA ILE A 191 8.23 -2.94 13.23
C ILE A 191 7.31 -1.92 12.54
N LEU A 192 6.00 -2.17 12.49
CA LEU A 192 4.99 -1.30 11.86
C LEU A 192 4.39 -0.29 12.83
N GLN A 193 4.67 -0.37 14.13
CA GLN A 193 4.09 0.48 15.16
C GLN A 193 4.81 1.84 15.26
N VAL A 194 4.76 2.62 14.19
CA VAL A 194 5.43 3.94 14.14
C VAL A 194 4.46 5.11 14.31
N CYS A 195 3.20 4.96 13.89
CA CYS A 195 2.19 6.01 13.97
C CYS A 195 1.48 5.99 15.34
N THR A 196 2.12 6.61 16.33
CA THR A 196 1.60 6.76 17.70
C THR A 196 0.56 7.89 17.81
N PRO A 197 -0.21 8.00 18.91
CA PRO A 197 -1.07 9.16 19.15
C PRO A 197 -0.34 10.49 19.01
N ASP A 198 0.90 10.58 19.49
CA ASP A 198 1.73 11.79 19.37
C ASP A 198 2.08 12.16 17.93
N TYR A 199 2.25 11.15 17.05
CA TYR A 199 2.42 11.39 15.63
C TYR A 199 1.16 12.05 15.04
N TYR A 200 -0.02 11.50 15.32
CA TYR A 200 -1.27 12.05 14.80
C TYR A 200 -1.56 13.43 15.37
N ALA A 201 -1.31 13.67 16.66
CA ALA A 201 -1.46 14.99 17.26
C ALA A 201 -0.60 16.06 16.56
N ARG A 202 0.68 15.73 16.27
CA ARG A 202 1.56 16.65 15.52
C ARG A 202 1.11 16.84 14.07
N ALA A 203 0.67 15.79 13.41
CA ALA A 203 0.19 15.88 12.04
C ALA A 203 -1.08 16.74 11.94
N VAL A 204 -2.04 16.52 12.83
CA VAL A 204 -3.29 17.31 12.86
C VAL A 204 -3.03 18.77 13.28
N ALA A 205 -2.09 19.01 14.19
CA ALA A 205 -1.66 20.37 14.52
C ALA A 205 -1.06 21.10 13.31
N ALA A 206 -0.22 20.42 12.50
CA ALA A 206 0.31 20.98 11.27
C ALA A 206 -0.80 21.29 10.25
N VAL A 207 -1.79 20.38 10.11
CA VAL A 207 -3.00 20.66 9.30
C VAL A 207 -3.72 21.91 9.76
N ARG A 208 -4.00 22.04 11.07
CA ARG A 208 -4.70 23.22 11.63
C ARG A 208 -3.93 24.51 11.37
N ASP A 209 -2.62 24.49 11.53
CA ASP A 209 -1.77 25.68 11.37
C ASP A 209 -1.73 26.16 9.90
N GLU A 210 -1.85 25.26 8.94
CA GLU A 210 -1.89 25.59 7.50
C GLU A 210 -3.33 25.81 6.99
N HIS A 211 -4.31 25.09 7.54
CA HIS A 211 -5.72 25.10 7.14
C HIS A 211 -6.64 25.23 8.38
N PRO A 212 -6.81 26.41 8.95
CA PRO A 212 -7.64 26.61 10.15
C PRO A 212 -9.13 26.28 9.95
N ASP A 213 -9.58 26.23 8.69
CA ASP A 213 -10.93 25.88 8.25
C ASP A 213 -11.10 24.42 7.84
N ALA A 214 -10.06 23.59 8.07
CA ALA A 214 -10.11 22.18 7.75
C ALA A 214 -11.16 21.41 8.56
N ALA A 215 -11.73 20.38 7.96
CA ALA A 215 -12.57 19.38 8.62
C ALA A 215 -11.93 17.99 8.46
N LEU A 216 -11.79 17.27 9.56
CA LEU A 216 -11.18 15.95 9.62
C LEU A 216 -12.21 14.87 9.32
N PHE A 217 -11.91 13.99 8.38
CA PHE A 217 -12.66 12.77 8.10
C PHE A 217 -11.79 11.57 8.47
N VAL A 218 -12.15 10.91 9.57
CA VAL A 218 -11.31 9.90 10.22
C VAL A 218 -11.73 8.52 9.79
N PHE A 219 -10.77 7.75 9.25
CA PHE A 219 -10.91 6.37 8.81
C PHE A 219 -9.99 5.48 9.64
N SER A 220 -10.50 4.39 10.18
CA SER A 220 -9.71 3.45 10.97
C SER A 220 -10.29 2.05 10.94
N ASP A 221 -9.44 1.05 11.11
CA ASP A 221 -9.86 -0.33 11.42
C ASP A 221 -10.21 -0.52 12.92
N ASP A 222 -10.03 0.55 13.74
CA ASP A 222 -10.37 0.64 15.15
C ASP A 222 -10.94 2.06 15.44
N ILE A 223 -12.16 2.31 14.96
CA ILE A 223 -12.75 3.66 14.96
C ILE A 223 -13.10 4.16 16.34
N ASP A 224 -13.47 3.28 17.26
CA ASP A 224 -13.81 3.65 18.63
C ASP A 224 -12.56 4.13 19.38
N TRP A 225 -11.46 3.41 19.22
CA TRP A 225 -10.17 3.84 19.74
C TRP A 225 -9.74 5.20 19.13
N ALA A 226 -9.91 5.37 17.81
CA ALA A 226 -9.57 6.62 17.15
C ALA A 226 -10.38 7.80 17.74
N ARG A 227 -11.66 7.60 18.04
CA ARG A 227 -12.53 8.61 18.66
C ARG A 227 -12.08 9.03 20.06
N GLU A 228 -11.54 8.09 20.81
CA GLU A 228 -11.09 8.34 22.20
C GLU A 228 -9.68 8.97 22.26
N HIS A 229 -8.82 8.70 21.26
CA HIS A 229 -7.39 9.00 21.38
C HIS A 229 -6.84 9.98 20.32
N LEU A 230 -7.62 10.33 19.28
CA LEU A 230 -7.18 11.31 18.31
C LEU A 230 -7.37 12.72 18.84
N ASP A 231 -6.27 13.44 19.04
CA ASP A 231 -6.32 14.89 19.26
C ASP A 231 -6.66 15.59 17.93
N THR A 232 -7.82 16.20 17.87
CA THR A 232 -8.29 16.95 16.69
C THR A 232 -7.74 18.37 16.63
N ALA A 233 -6.94 18.81 17.59
CA ALA A 233 -6.42 20.17 17.73
C ALA A 233 -7.51 21.26 17.60
N GLY A 234 -8.76 20.93 17.99
CA GLY A 234 -9.93 21.81 17.89
C GLY A 234 -10.61 21.87 16.52
N LEU A 235 -10.12 21.13 15.52
CA LEU A 235 -10.79 21.03 14.21
C LEU A 235 -12.05 20.16 14.29
N PRO A 236 -13.12 20.47 13.52
CA PRO A 236 -14.27 19.59 13.38
C PRO A 236 -13.84 18.22 12.85
N ALA A 237 -14.35 17.14 13.46
CA ALA A 237 -14.00 15.78 13.06
C ALA A 237 -15.23 14.89 12.91
N VAL A 238 -15.28 14.16 11.80
CA VAL A 238 -16.27 13.13 11.49
C VAL A 238 -15.56 11.77 11.48
N PHE A 239 -15.97 10.88 12.37
CA PHE A 239 -15.44 9.53 12.47
C PHE A 239 -16.33 8.58 11.67
N LEU A 240 -15.86 8.11 10.53
CA LEU A 240 -16.66 7.25 9.65
C LEU A 240 -16.68 5.82 10.20
N PRO A 241 -17.87 5.19 10.25
CA PRO A 241 -17.93 3.76 10.57
C PRO A 241 -17.16 2.97 9.50
N ARG A 242 -16.49 1.91 9.91
CA ARG A 242 -15.75 1.04 8.98
C ARG A 242 -16.72 0.42 7.98
N GLY A 243 -16.44 0.64 6.70
CA GLY A 243 -17.16 0.05 5.57
C GLY A 243 -16.33 -1.02 4.82
N GLU A 244 -16.76 -1.32 3.60
CA GLU A 244 -15.98 -2.11 2.65
C GLU A 244 -14.75 -1.33 2.20
N ALA A 245 -13.60 -2.02 2.08
CA ALA A 245 -12.32 -1.37 1.82
C ALA A 245 -12.30 -0.50 0.55
N VAL A 246 -12.97 -0.93 -0.52
CA VAL A 246 -13.03 -0.13 -1.76
C VAL A 246 -13.94 1.08 -1.60
N ALA A 247 -15.03 0.97 -0.84
CA ALA A 247 -15.92 2.10 -0.56
C ALA A 247 -15.24 3.15 0.32
N ASP A 248 -14.57 2.72 1.40
CA ASP A 248 -13.81 3.62 2.27
C ASP A 248 -12.71 4.34 1.48
N LEU A 249 -11.98 3.61 0.62
CA LEU A 249 -10.97 4.19 -0.27
C LEU A 249 -11.56 5.28 -1.18
N ALA A 250 -12.76 5.06 -1.71
CA ALA A 250 -13.45 6.03 -2.57
C ALA A 250 -13.86 7.28 -1.78
N PHE A 251 -14.31 7.16 -0.53
CA PHE A 251 -14.57 8.31 0.34
C PHE A 251 -13.28 9.09 0.65
N MET A 252 -12.19 8.40 0.99
CA MET A 252 -10.90 9.05 1.25
C MET A 252 -10.44 9.90 0.07
N GLN A 253 -10.66 9.47 -1.17
CA GLN A 253 -10.27 10.18 -2.39
C GLN A 253 -11.02 11.49 -2.63
N LEU A 254 -12.13 11.76 -1.91
CA LEU A 254 -12.84 13.03 -1.96
C LEU A 254 -12.12 14.14 -1.17
N CYS A 255 -11.13 13.79 -0.35
CA CYS A 255 -10.39 14.75 0.47
C CYS A 255 -9.30 15.47 -0.32
N HIS A 256 -8.89 16.65 0.19
CA HIS A 256 -7.80 17.47 -0.32
C HIS A 256 -6.54 17.32 0.54
N GLY A 257 -6.69 17.12 1.85
CA GLY A 257 -5.60 16.86 2.78
C GLY A 257 -5.54 15.38 3.18
N PHE A 258 -4.34 14.86 3.46
CA PHE A 258 -4.14 13.47 3.84
C PHE A 258 -3.14 13.34 4.98
N VAL A 259 -3.60 12.93 6.17
CA VAL A 259 -2.75 12.47 7.26
C VAL A 259 -2.65 10.95 7.17
N LEU A 260 -1.49 10.46 6.74
CA LEU A 260 -1.28 9.04 6.45
C LEU A 260 -0.82 8.27 7.69
N SER A 261 -1.28 7.02 7.81
CA SER A 261 -0.51 6.00 8.51
C SER A 261 0.56 5.41 7.60
N ASN A 262 1.48 4.60 8.13
CA ASN A 262 2.44 3.83 7.34
C ASN A 262 1.78 2.62 6.64
N SER A 263 0.71 2.88 5.89
CA SER A 263 -0.12 1.89 5.22
C SER A 263 -0.19 2.13 3.71
N THR A 264 0.02 1.08 2.93
CA THR A 264 -0.17 1.13 1.47
C THR A 264 -1.59 1.51 1.08
N TYR A 265 -2.55 1.26 1.93
CA TYR A 265 -3.94 1.63 1.71
C TYR A 265 -4.14 3.15 1.72
N SER A 266 -3.64 3.86 2.74
CA SER A 266 -3.68 5.33 2.77
C SER A 266 -2.77 5.97 1.71
N TRP A 267 -1.68 5.29 1.33
CA TRP A 267 -0.86 5.71 0.21
C TRP A 267 -1.67 5.80 -1.09
N TRP A 268 -2.49 4.78 -1.39
CA TRP A 268 -3.35 4.78 -2.56
C TRP A 268 -4.49 5.81 -2.46
N ALA A 269 -5.03 6.06 -1.27
CA ALA A 269 -6.06 7.08 -1.07
C ALA A 269 -5.59 8.44 -1.59
N GLN A 270 -4.42 8.91 -1.12
CA GLN A 270 -3.86 10.19 -1.57
C GLN A 270 -3.39 10.14 -3.03
N TYR A 271 -2.84 9.01 -3.51
CA TYR A 271 -2.32 8.90 -4.87
C TYR A 271 -3.43 9.01 -5.92
N LEU A 272 -4.58 8.40 -5.66
CA LEU A 272 -5.73 8.39 -6.55
C LEU A 272 -6.63 9.63 -6.42
N ALA A 273 -6.50 10.40 -5.34
CA ALA A 273 -7.29 11.61 -5.13
C ALA A 273 -7.08 12.60 -6.28
N PRO A 274 -8.17 13.12 -6.88
CA PRO A 274 -8.09 13.98 -8.07
C PRO A 274 -7.74 15.44 -7.73
N ALA A 275 -7.80 15.85 -6.45
CA ALA A 275 -7.55 17.22 -6.03
C ALA A 275 -6.15 17.70 -6.51
N PRO A 276 -6.06 18.80 -7.28
CA PRO A 276 -4.81 19.26 -7.87
C PRO A 276 -3.86 19.87 -6.83
N ASP A 277 -4.42 20.39 -5.75
CA ASP A 277 -3.75 21.10 -4.65
C ASP A 277 -3.63 20.27 -3.38
N LYS A 278 -3.75 18.95 -3.50
CA LYS A 278 -3.71 18.04 -2.35
C LYS A 278 -2.40 18.13 -1.58
N GLN A 279 -2.51 18.10 -0.26
CA GLN A 279 -1.39 18.07 0.65
C GLN A 279 -1.35 16.77 1.44
N THR A 280 -0.15 16.32 1.79
CA THR A 280 0.04 15.05 2.47
C THR A 280 1.01 15.19 3.63
N TRP A 281 0.56 14.82 4.83
CA TRP A 281 1.35 14.69 6.04
C TRP A 281 1.58 13.21 6.30
N ALA A 282 2.82 12.77 6.25
CA ALA A 282 3.20 11.37 6.37
C ALA A 282 4.20 11.14 7.51
N PRO A 283 4.27 9.92 8.08
CA PRO A 283 5.26 9.63 9.11
C PRO A 283 6.67 9.70 8.52
N ASP A 284 7.63 10.27 9.25
CA ASP A 284 9.03 10.38 8.82
C ASP A 284 9.74 9.02 8.74
N LYS A 285 9.12 7.99 9.31
CA LYS A 285 9.57 6.60 9.22
C LYS A 285 8.41 5.70 8.82
N TRP A 286 8.64 4.81 7.87
CA TRP A 286 7.64 3.80 7.48
C TRP A 286 7.73 2.54 8.34
N TYR A 287 8.93 2.29 8.89
CA TYR A 287 9.25 1.16 9.78
C TYR A 287 9.98 1.65 11.02
N ALA A 288 9.84 0.95 12.15
CA ALA A 288 10.45 1.33 13.43
C ALA A 288 11.98 1.29 13.42
N HIS A 289 12.58 0.61 12.45
CA HIS A 289 14.03 0.55 12.30
C HIS A 289 14.51 1.13 10.96
N THR A 290 15.78 0.94 10.61
CA THR A 290 16.46 1.55 9.46
C THR A 290 16.07 1.01 8.08
N LYS A 291 15.05 0.14 7.99
CA LYS A 291 14.56 -0.37 6.71
C LYS A 291 14.05 0.79 5.84
N LYS A 292 14.61 0.89 4.64
CA LYS A 292 14.21 1.92 3.67
C LYS A 292 12.91 1.52 2.96
N THR A 293 12.20 2.52 2.46
CA THR A 293 11.03 2.33 1.61
C THR A 293 11.10 3.25 0.40
N ALA A 294 10.48 2.85 -0.69
CA ALA A 294 10.34 3.65 -1.91
C ALA A 294 8.92 4.24 -2.06
N LEU A 295 8.20 4.37 -0.94
CA LEU A 295 6.82 4.85 -0.89
C LEU A 295 6.70 6.37 -0.76
N TYR A 296 7.73 7.05 -0.23
CA TYR A 296 7.70 8.51 -0.10
C TYR A 296 7.68 9.19 -1.46
N GLN A 297 6.84 10.22 -1.57
CA GLN A 297 6.73 11.05 -2.75
C GLN A 297 7.24 12.46 -2.48
N ASP A 298 7.70 13.13 -3.52
CA ASP A 298 8.10 14.52 -3.43
C ASP A 298 6.91 15.41 -3.01
N GLY A 299 7.16 16.41 -2.21
CA GLY A 299 6.14 17.32 -1.70
C GLY A 299 5.39 16.84 -0.46
N TRP A 300 5.63 15.61 0.04
CA TRP A 300 5.05 15.18 1.31
C TRP A 300 5.72 15.90 2.49
N GLN A 301 4.91 16.33 3.44
CA GLN A 301 5.37 16.86 4.72
C GLN A 301 5.62 15.68 5.68
N LEU A 302 6.89 15.50 6.08
CA LEU A 302 7.26 14.39 6.96
C LEU A 302 7.16 14.80 8.43
N ILE A 303 6.23 14.19 9.14
CA ILE A 303 5.96 14.43 10.55
C ILE A 303 6.74 13.41 11.40
N LYS A 304 7.44 13.90 12.42
CA LYS A 304 8.22 13.05 13.34
C LYS A 304 7.33 12.02 14.04
N THR A 305 7.71 10.75 13.98
CA THR A 305 7.03 9.63 14.66
C THR A 305 7.49 9.46 16.11
N SER A 306 8.71 9.88 16.43
CA SER A 306 9.23 9.88 17.82
C SER A 306 9.27 11.31 18.36
N PRO A 307 9.06 11.53 19.69
CA PRO A 307 9.31 12.81 20.30
C PRO A 307 10.72 13.30 20.02
N SER A 308 10.88 14.60 19.74
CA SER A 308 12.20 15.22 19.58
C SER A 308 12.98 15.01 20.89
N GLY A 309 13.99 14.14 20.90
CA GLY A 309 14.88 13.92 22.06
C GLY A 309 15.01 12.49 22.58
N GLN A 310 14.17 11.54 22.16
CA GLN A 310 14.40 10.14 22.48
C GLN A 310 15.18 9.47 21.35
N ALA A 311 16.51 9.38 21.50
CA ALA A 311 17.30 8.40 20.81
C ALA A 311 16.74 7.02 21.18
N VAL A 312 16.36 6.20 20.19
CA VAL A 312 16.08 4.79 20.42
C VAL A 312 17.42 4.18 20.85
N THR A 313 17.61 3.97 22.13
CA THR A 313 18.68 3.12 22.63
C THR A 313 18.36 1.73 22.11
N ALA A 314 19.20 1.23 21.20
CA ALA A 314 19.24 -0.17 20.85
C ALA A 314 19.54 -0.92 22.16
N GLY A 315 18.54 -1.50 22.77
CA GLY A 315 18.68 -2.45 23.87
C GLY A 315 19.21 -3.76 23.32
N ASP A 316 20.17 -4.29 24.02
CA ASP A 316 20.96 -5.49 23.85
C ASP A 316 20.24 -6.74 23.31
#